data_346cf12f88b04c1857fcd70644c1458e
#
_entry.id   346cf12f88b04c1857fcd70644c1458e
#
_cell.length_a   1.000
_cell.length_b   1.000
_cell.length_c   1.000
_cell.angle_alpha   90.00
_cell.angle_beta   90.00
_cell.angle_gamma   90.00
#
_symmetry.space_group_name_H-M   'P 1'
#
loop_
_entity.id
_entity.type
_entity.pdbx_description
1 polymer ?
#
loop_
_entity_poly.entity_id
_entity_poly.type
_entity_poly.pdbx_seq_one_letter_code
_entity_poly.pdbx_strand_id
1 'polypeptide(L)'
;MMVKNFFGAALASAAVFLCSCSDGKASANGDYVKASETLEKALSLFDCGNYAEAAKLAKEADEKVSGILKKYPESDVAFKIVSDDNLNLGDVKYSNFKKSILPKLSIAADPDFAEIDIAFAIALFNGGCLDLVSLINDDVKNNPSKAKLERAENIYDKLLSDVYPQGDSKNTEARAIILKSKECFKELPPKKETAEKRDARASASRAFVAPLPQIKDSQKFLKEAEKNASMANYNLEASKALLEASKFVGKTSAEFEAFSKNLKVALSNVKKISSKKLRLPALKNIILAMSQIGLNADALMEVETNSDCADMRQDCYAAISQNLMLSGNLKDAEAVMKKIENPRTKNIFYACLAESFLERKDFASALRISNEIKSGAMESKILLEQAVGLWDADNGKALEILAKINPQGLAVADLDKLRNAANIPQNGASNLPAARYVEVARLLAKSNKDAALKWLGIGVALSANAKGKDSVLMAGEICGVLIFINPKDAVLYAQKMRGILAFDDIKNLAFSAMEIGAKEESLEFFKMASSKVLKPKDAVSLAYAMQTSNISRDKVIETLKPHLPKFN
;
A
#
# COMPACT_ATOMS: atom_id res chain seq x y z
N MET A 1 41.89 24.07 -0.31
CA MET A 1 43.26 24.53 -0.55
C MET A 1 44.05 24.46 0.77
N MET A 2 44.12 23.29 1.42
CA MET A 2 44.87 23.02 2.67
C MET A 2 45.18 21.53 2.83
N VAL A 3 45.66 20.87 1.79
CA VAL A 3 46.05 19.43 1.84
C VAL A 3 47.46 19.22 1.21
N LYS A 4 48.17 20.29 0.84
CA LYS A 4 49.48 20.15 0.17
C LYS A 4 50.71 20.22 1.08
N ASN A 5 50.57 20.44 2.40
CA ASN A 5 51.75 20.67 3.26
C ASN A 5 52.06 19.56 4.27
N PHE A 6 51.40 18.40 4.22
CA PHE A 6 51.72 17.27 5.12
C PHE A 6 52.63 16.20 4.50
N PHE A 7 52.84 16.24 3.19
CA PHE A 7 53.67 15.24 2.49
C PHE A 7 55.19 15.44 2.62
N GLY A 8 55.61 16.54 3.21
CA GLY A 8 57.06 16.85 3.32
C GLY A 8 57.76 16.31 4.57
N ALA A 9 57.04 15.99 5.62
CA ALA A 9 57.65 15.65 6.91
C ALA A 9 57.96 14.13 7.09
N ALA A 10 57.21 13.25 6.43
CA ALA A 10 57.42 11.79 6.54
C ALA A 10 58.64 11.30 5.75
N LEU A 11 58.99 11.98 4.67
CA LEU A 11 60.20 11.65 3.87
C LEU A 11 61.53 12.10 4.54
N ALA A 12 61.51 13.08 5.43
CA ALA A 12 62.72 13.54 6.12
C ALA A 12 63.18 12.60 7.25
N SER A 13 62.29 11.83 7.86
CA SER A 13 62.64 10.88 8.93
C SER A 13 63.29 9.59 8.41
N ALA A 14 63.05 9.20 7.15
CA ALA A 14 63.66 8.02 6.54
C ALA A 14 65.10 8.29 6.02
N ALA A 15 65.46 9.53 5.79
CA ALA A 15 66.77 9.89 5.18
C ALA A 15 67.95 9.96 6.18
N VAL A 16 67.71 9.94 7.49
CA VAL A 16 68.78 10.13 8.50
C VAL A 16 69.49 8.86 8.91
N PHE A 17 69.06 7.67 8.43
CA PHE A 17 69.67 6.38 8.78
C PHE A 17 70.52 5.73 7.67
N LEU A 18 70.94 6.48 6.67
CA LEU A 18 71.71 5.95 5.52
C LEU A 18 73.22 6.05 5.59
N CYS A 19 73.82 5.94 6.75
CA CYS A 19 75.28 5.84 6.82
C CYS A 19 75.75 4.83 7.84
N SER A 20 75.72 3.52 7.47
CA SER A 20 76.80 2.54 7.85
C SER A 20 76.51 1.15 7.26
N CYS A 21 77.32 0.78 6.30
CA CYS A 21 77.92 -0.49 5.94
C CYS A 21 77.18 -1.80 6.17
N SER A 22 76.55 -2.33 5.16
CA SER A 22 76.67 -3.65 4.51
C SER A 22 75.50 -3.80 3.53
N ASP A 23 75.74 -4.44 2.39
CA ASP A 23 74.74 -4.62 1.32
C ASP A 23 73.40 -5.19 1.81
N GLY A 24 73.42 -6.00 2.87
CA GLY A 24 72.20 -6.59 3.48
C GLY A 24 71.34 -5.58 4.25
N LYS A 25 71.91 -4.56 4.91
CA LYS A 25 71.16 -3.54 5.67
C LYS A 25 70.43 -2.55 4.73
N ALA A 26 71.09 -2.18 3.63
CA ALA A 26 70.50 -1.33 2.61
C ALA A 26 69.31 -2.02 1.90
N SER A 27 69.42 -3.31 1.62
CA SER A 27 68.35 -4.15 1.04
C SER A 27 67.18 -4.35 1.98
N ALA A 28 67.39 -4.58 3.28
CA ALA A 28 66.34 -4.70 4.28
C ALA A 28 65.53 -3.43 4.43
N ASN A 29 66.18 -2.25 4.46
CA ASN A 29 65.54 -0.94 4.48
C ASN A 29 64.75 -0.68 3.19
N GLY A 30 65.28 -1.05 2.02
CA GLY A 30 64.60 -0.94 0.74
C GLY A 30 63.30 -1.76 0.66
N ASP A 31 63.34 -3.01 1.15
CA ASP A 31 62.16 -3.87 1.19
C ASP A 31 61.14 -3.38 2.21
N TYR A 32 61.58 -2.79 3.31
CA TYR A 32 60.69 -2.17 4.30
C TYR A 32 59.95 -0.91 3.75
N VAL A 33 60.67 -0.02 3.05
CA VAL A 33 60.05 1.15 2.39
C VAL A 33 58.99 0.69 1.38
N LYS A 34 59.33 -0.29 0.54
CA LYS A 34 58.36 -0.88 -0.41
C LYS A 34 57.15 -1.51 0.27
N ALA A 35 57.32 -2.16 1.42
CA ALA A 35 56.19 -2.69 2.19
C ALA A 35 55.32 -1.56 2.73
N SER A 36 55.90 -0.47 3.25
CA SER A 36 55.14 0.70 3.72
C SER A 36 54.33 1.36 2.60
N GLU A 37 54.98 1.63 1.44
CA GLU A 37 54.29 2.19 0.26
C GLU A 37 53.16 1.29 -0.23
N THR A 38 53.34 -0.04 -0.19
CA THR A 38 52.30 -1.01 -0.57
C THR A 38 51.14 -0.96 0.40
N LEU A 39 51.42 -0.84 1.71
CA LEU A 39 50.37 -0.71 2.72
C LEU A 39 49.62 0.61 2.61
N GLU A 40 50.31 1.73 2.37
CA GLU A 40 49.66 3.03 2.15
C GLU A 40 48.70 3.01 0.97
N LYS A 41 49.07 2.34 -0.13
CA LYS A 41 48.17 2.08 -1.26
C LYS A 41 46.99 1.22 -0.86
N ALA A 42 47.22 0.15 -0.08
CA ALA A 42 46.15 -0.69 0.43
C ALA A 42 45.16 0.09 1.29
N LEU A 43 45.64 0.95 2.18
CA LEU A 43 44.79 1.79 3.04
C LEU A 43 44.01 2.82 2.23
N SER A 44 44.64 3.44 1.23
CA SER A 44 43.94 4.36 0.32
C SER A 44 42.79 3.67 -0.44
N LEU A 45 43.01 2.44 -0.90
CA LEU A 45 41.96 1.62 -1.54
C LEU A 45 40.87 1.20 -0.54
N PHE A 46 41.25 0.90 0.69
CA PHE A 46 40.32 0.59 1.77
C PHE A 46 39.41 1.80 2.07
N ASP A 47 39.95 2.99 2.21
CA ASP A 47 39.18 4.22 2.43
C ASP A 47 38.25 4.57 1.26
N CYS A 48 38.56 4.08 0.07
CA CYS A 48 37.72 4.16 -1.12
C CYS A 48 36.70 3.00 -1.21
N GLY A 49 36.66 2.08 -0.24
CA GLY A 49 35.76 0.92 -0.23
C GLY A 49 36.14 -0.19 -1.21
N ASN A 50 37.35 -0.17 -1.77
CA ASN A 50 37.87 -1.23 -2.64
C ASN A 50 38.57 -2.33 -1.82
N TYR A 51 37.77 -3.06 -1.01
CA TYR A 51 38.28 -3.99 -0.01
C TYR A 51 39.05 -5.17 -0.60
N ALA A 52 38.62 -5.67 -1.78
CA ALA A 52 39.29 -6.81 -2.43
C ALA A 52 40.74 -6.46 -2.82
N GLU A 53 40.96 -5.33 -3.49
CA GLU A 53 42.29 -4.90 -3.90
C GLU A 53 43.12 -4.41 -2.69
N ALA A 54 42.46 -3.77 -1.71
CA ALA A 54 43.10 -3.40 -0.44
C ALA A 54 43.64 -4.63 0.29
N ALA A 55 42.86 -5.71 0.40
CA ALA A 55 43.31 -6.96 1.05
C ALA A 55 44.48 -7.62 0.31
N LYS A 56 44.46 -7.61 -1.03
CA LYS A 56 45.53 -8.15 -1.85
C LYS A 56 46.86 -7.41 -1.60
N LEU A 57 46.81 -6.08 -1.65
CA LEU A 57 48.00 -5.25 -1.38
C LEU A 57 48.44 -5.33 0.09
N ALA A 58 47.49 -5.42 1.02
CA ALA A 58 47.80 -5.59 2.44
C ALA A 58 48.55 -6.94 2.68
N LYS A 59 48.11 -8.01 2.04
CA LYS A 59 48.78 -9.31 2.09
C LYS A 59 50.17 -9.24 1.47
N GLU A 60 50.32 -8.55 0.34
CA GLU A 60 51.62 -8.35 -0.29
C GLU A 60 52.58 -7.54 0.61
N ALA A 61 52.05 -6.51 1.33
CA ALA A 61 52.85 -5.79 2.31
C ALA A 61 53.30 -6.66 3.47
N ASP A 62 52.41 -7.53 4.03
CA ASP A 62 52.78 -8.50 5.08
C ASP A 62 53.81 -9.53 4.60
N GLU A 63 53.69 -10.02 3.37
CA GLU A 63 54.66 -10.91 2.75
C GLU A 63 56.05 -10.29 2.59
N LYS A 64 56.10 -8.99 2.20
CA LYS A 64 57.38 -8.24 2.12
C LYS A 64 58.02 -8.09 3.49
N VAL A 65 57.23 -7.70 4.52
CA VAL A 65 57.75 -7.63 5.91
C VAL A 65 58.21 -8.98 6.40
N SER A 66 57.43 -10.06 6.18
CA SER A 66 57.82 -11.42 6.54
C SER A 66 59.07 -11.90 5.77
N GLY A 67 59.24 -11.41 4.54
CA GLY A 67 60.41 -11.64 3.71
C GLY A 67 61.72 -11.05 4.31
N ILE A 68 61.63 -9.89 4.97
CA ILE A 68 62.76 -9.28 5.65
C ILE A 68 63.28 -10.18 6.77
N LEU A 69 62.37 -10.75 7.57
CA LEU A 69 62.74 -11.68 8.65
C LEU A 69 63.51 -12.92 8.14
N LYS A 70 63.16 -13.40 6.95
CA LYS A 70 63.79 -14.58 6.35
C LYS A 70 65.11 -14.25 5.67
N LYS A 71 65.17 -13.16 4.94
CA LYS A 71 66.34 -12.79 4.12
C LYS A 71 67.41 -12.03 4.88
N TYR A 72 67.00 -11.21 5.85
CA TYR A 72 67.87 -10.29 6.57
C TYR A 72 67.64 -10.37 8.10
N PRO A 73 67.76 -11.57 8.73
CA PRO A 73 67.39 -11.76 10.13
C PRO A 73 68.20 -10.96 11.14
N GLU A 74 69.42 -10.53 10.76
CA GLU A 74 70.32 -9.74 11.59
C GLU A 74 70.20 -8.22 11.34
N SER A 75 69.25 -7.77 10.52
CA SER A 75 69.05 -6.33 10.25
C SER A 75 68.34 -5.66 11.41
N ASP A 76 68.59 -4.34 11.59
CA ASP A 76 67.91 -3.53 12.59
C ASP A 76 66.37 -3.50 12.36
N VAL A 77 65.95 -3.62 11.10
CA VAL A 77 64.54 -3.73 10.73
C VAL A 77 63.93 -5.04 11.22
N ALA A 78 64.63 -6.17 10.99
CA ALA A 78 64.18 -7.49 11.46
C ALA A 78 64.08 -7.52 13.00
N PHE A 79 65.04 -6.95 13.70
CA PHE A 79 64.98 -6.79 15.16
C PHE A 79 63.77 -6.00 15.62
N LYS A 80 63.48 -4.83 14.98
CA LYS A 80 62.31 -4.02 15.30
C LYS A 80 60.98 -4.76 15.01
N ILE A 81 60.90 -5.55 13.96
CA ILE A 81 59.74 -6.37 13.65
C ILE A 81 59.45 -7.40 14.74
N VAL A 82 60.53 -8.07 15.25
CA VAL A 82 60.42 -9.12 16.25
C VAL A 82 60.14 -8.55 17.66
N SER A 83 60.76 -7.42 18.00
CA SER A 83 60.61 -6.76 19.32
C SER A 83 59.26 -6.12 19.53
N ASP A 84 58.44 -6.00 18.50
CA ASP A 84 57.02 -5.49 18.47
C ASP A 84 56.82 -4.08 19.01
N ASP A 85 57.89 -3.40 19.41
CA ASP A 85 57.74 -2.25 20.30
C ASP A 85 57.46 -0.93 19.64
N ASN A 86 57.57 -0.72 18.33
CA ASN A 86 57.13 0.52 17.66
C ASN A 86 57.37 0.52 16.13
N LEU A 87 57.23 -0.60 15.47
CA LEU A 87 57.32 -0.58 14.02
C LEU A 87 55.98 -0.10 13.43
N ASN A 88 56.02 1.08 12.80
CA ASN A 88 54.87 1.59 12.05
C ASN A 88 55.10 1.36 10.56
N LEU A 89 54.22 0.67 9.90
CA LEU A 89 54.10 0.64 8.45
C LEU A 89 53.18 1.79 8.04
N GLY A 90 53.77 2.91 7.57
CA GLY A 90 53.02 4.13 7.42
C GLY A 90 52.48 4.63 8.77
N ASP A 91 51.23 5.03 8.82
CA ASP A 91 50.57 5.52 10.03
C ASP A 91 50.05 4.44 10.98
N VAL A 92 50.24 3.15 10.64
CA VAL A 92 49.67 2.02 11.37
C VAL A 92 50.72 1.19 12.07
N LYS A 93 50.51 0.86 13.36
CA LYS A 93 51.34 -0.12 14.05
C LYS A 93 51.25 -1.48 13.38
N TYR A 94 52.37 -2.09 13.03
CA TYR A 94 52.41 -3.39 12.34
C TYR A 94 51.69 -4.48 13.13
N SER A 95 51.83 -4.49 14.44
CA SER A 95 51.12 -5.45 15.31
C SER A 95 49.60 -5.32 15.20
N ASN A 96 49.06 -4.10 15.16
CA ASN A 96 47.64 -3.86 14.98
C ASN A 96 47.19 -4.23 13.57
N PHE A 97 47.97 -3.88 12.56
CA PHE A 97 47.71 -4.29 11.18
C PHE A 97 47.62 -5.80 11.08
N LYS A 98 48.58 -6.52 11.59
CA LYS A 98 48.65 -7.99 11.48
C LYS A 98 47.55 -8.73 12.29
N LYS A 99 47.32 -8.28 13.53
CA LYS A 99 46.39 -8.97 14.46
C LYS A 99 44.91 -8.63 14.22
N SER A 100 44.61 -7.46 13.71
CA SER A 100 43.22 -6.97 13.62
C SER A 100 42.82 -6.68 12.17
N ILE A 101 43.61 -5.89 11.43
CA ILE A 101 43.16 -5.30 10.17
C ILE A 101 43.27 -6.28 9.01
N LEU A 102 44.44 -6.90 8.86
CA LEU A 102 44.69 -7.86 7.77
C LEU A 102 43.70 -9.04 7.78
N PRO A 103 43.39 -9.70 8.93
CA PRO A 103 42.36 -10.72 8.98
C PRO A 103 40.98 -10.23 8.53
N LYS A 104 40.55 -9.06 9.01
CA LYS A 104 39.25 -8.47 8.64
C LYS A 104 39.18 -8.12 7.15
N LEU A 105 40.25 -7.56 6.58
CA LEU A 105 40.32 -7.30 5.14
C LEU A 105 40.29 -8.59 4.32
N SER A 106 41.00 -9.62 4.78
CA SER A 106 41.02 -10.92 4.10
C SER A 106 39.63 -11.56 4.05
N ILE A 107 38.87 -11.45 5.14
CA ILE A 107 37.48 -11.94 5.18
C ILE A 107 36.59 -11.10 4.26
N ALA A 108 36.66 -9.77 4.31
CA ALA A 108 35.86 -8.87 3.49
C ALA A 108 36.13 -9.02 1.98
N ALA A 109 37.34 -9.45 1.61
CA ALA A 109 37.76 -9.64 0.22
C ALA A 109 37.50 -11.05 -0.33
N ASP A 110 36.95 -11.95 0.49
CA ASP A 110 36.68 -13.32 0.06
C ASP A 110 35.66 -13.35 -1.09
N PRO A 111 35.88 -14.14 -2.15
CA PRO A 111 34.97 -14.26 -3.29
C PRO A 111 33.54 -14.61 -2.92
N ASP A 112 33.33 -15.38 -1.83
CA ASP A 112 32.00 -15.75 -1.35
C ASP A 112 31.19 -14.53 -0.86
N PHE A 113 31.86 -13.42 -0.52
CA PHE A 113 31.25 -12.16 -0.11
C PHE A 113 31.21 -11.10 -1.24
N ALA A 114 31.62 -11.42 -2.45
CA ALA A 114 31.80 -10.45 -3.54
C ALA A 114 30.54 -9.62 -3.84
N GLU A 115 29.34 -10.16 -3.61
CA GLU A 115 28.08 -9.42 -3.82
C GLU A 115 27.66 -8.54 -2.64
N ILE A 116 28.22 -8.77 -1.46
CA ILE A 116 27.86 -8.04 -0.23
C ILE A 116 29.10 -7.50 0.49
N ASP A 117 30.20 -7.36 -0.22
CA ASP A 117 31.51 -7.01 0.37
C ASP A 117 31.51 -5.68 1.14
N ILE A 118 30.81 -4.66 0.64
CA ILE A 118 30.72 -3.35 1.30
C ILE A 118 29.84 -3.45 2.56
N ALA A 119 28.68 -4.09 2.47
CA ALA A 119 27.80 -4.32 3.62
C ALA A 119 28.52 -5.16 4.69
N PHE A 120 29.24 -6.20 4.25
CA PHE A 120 30.00 -7.07 5.11
C PHE A 120 31.15 -6.32 5.80
N ALA A 121 31.90 -5.51 5.07
CA ALA A 121 32.97 -4.71 5.63
C ALA A 121 32.45 -3.69 6.66
N ILE A 122 31.35 -2.98 6.36
CA ILE A 122 30.71 -2.07 7.31
C ILE A 122 30.29 -2.83 8.59
N ALA A 123 29.67 -4.00 8.43
CA ALA A 123 29.23 -4.82 9.56
C ALA A 123 30.42 -5.30 10.40
N LEU A 124 31.48 -5.81 9.75
CA LEU A 124 32.65 -6.39 10.39
C LEU A 124 33.45 -5.37 11.19
N PHE A 125 33.65 -4.16 10.62
CA PHE A 125 34.42 -3.11 11.27
C PHE A 125 33.62 -2.32 12.32
N ASN A 126 32.30 -2.25 12.19
CA ASN A 126 31.43 -1.52 13.13
C ASN A 126 30.69 -2.44 14.11
N GLY A 127 30.95 -3.76 14.10
CA GLY A 127 30.31 -4.72 15.03
C GLY A 127 28.87 -5.10 14.70
N GLY A 128 28.38 -4.79 13.50
CA GLY A 128 27.01 -5.06 13.06
C GLY A 128 26.81 -6.41 12.36
N CYS A 129 27.64 -7.42 12.63
CA CYS A 129 27.55 -8.72 11.94
C CYS A 129 26.21 -9.46 12.16
N LEU A 130 25.60 -9.35 13.34
CA LEU A 130 24.28 -9.94 13.60
C LEU A 130 23.15 -9.22 12.86
N ASP A 131 23.28 -7.92 12.64
CA ASP A 131 22.34 -7.16 11.80
C ASP A 131 22.40 -7.65 10.35
N LEU A 132 23.59 -7.92 9.83
CA LEU A 132 23.77 -8.53 8.51
C LEU A 132 23.16 -9.94 8.43
N VAL A 133 23.35 -10.76 9.45
CA VAL A 133 22.70 -12.10 9.53
C VAL A 133 21.18 -11.97 9.48
N SER A 134 20.60 -11.01 10.19
CA SER A 134 19.16 -10.74 10.12
C SER A 134 18.70 -10.35 8.72
N LEU A 135 19.41 -9.47 8.04
CA LEU A 135 19.09 -9.04 6.67
C LEU A 135 19.17 -10.20 5.67
N ILE A 136 20.18 -11.05 5.77
CA ILE A 136 20.32 -12.25 4.93
C ILE A 136 19.15 -13.22 5.20
N ASN A 137 18.79 -13.45 6.47
CA ASN A 137 17.67 -14.30 6.83
C ASN A 137 16.35 -13.82 6.22
N ASP A 138 16.10 -12.51 6.28
CA ASP A 138 14.87 -11.91 5.74
C ASP A 138 14.84 -12.01 4.21
N ASP A 139 15.97 -11.76 3.54
CA ASP A 139 16.06 -11.90 2.08
C ASP A 139 15.86 -13.36 1.62
N VAL A 140 16.47 -14.32 2.30
CA VAL A 140 16.33 -15.75 1.98
C VAL A 140 14.89 -16.23 2.24
N LYS A 141 14.24 -15.80 3.33
CA LYS A 141 12.85 -16.16 3.63
C LYS A 141 11.85 -15.58 2.62
N ASN A 142 12.07 -14.34 2.22
CA ASN A 142 11.17 -13.65 1.29
C ASN A 142 11.36 -14.13 -0.16
N ASN A 143 12.58 -14.46 -0.55
CA ASN A 143 12.94 -14.88 -1.90
C ASN A 143 13.88 -16.09 -1.90
N PRO A 144 13.42 -17.28 -1.45
CA PRO A 144 14.28 -18.46 -1.36
C PRO A 144 14.75 -18.92 -2.74
N SER A 145 16.05 -19.07 -2.90
CA SER A 145 16.68 -19.72 -4.04
C SER A 145 17.84 -20.58 -3.55
N LYS A 146 18.17 -21.66 -4.30
CA LYS A 146 19.26 -22.55 -3.93
C LYS A 146 20.58 -21.80 -3.79
N ALA A 147 20.89 -20.91 -4.74
CA ALA A 147 22.11 -20.09 -4.70
C ALA A 147 22.18 -19.15 -3.49
N LYS A 148 21.05 -18.53 -3.10
CA LYS A 148 21.00 -17.67 -1.90
C LYS A 148 21.17 -18.47 -0.61
N LEU A 149 20.59 -19.66 -0.53
CA LEU A 149 20.75 -20.56 0.63
C LEU A 149 22.19 -21.01 0.79
N GLU A 150 22.82 -21.51 -0.27
CA GLU A 150 24.22 -21.94 -0.27
C GLU A 150 25.16 -20.77 0.12
N ARG A 151 24.91 -19.59 -0.42
CA ARG A 151 25.67 -18.37 -0.04
C ARG A 151 25.49 -18.02 1.43
N ALA A 152 24.24 -17.98 1.93
CA ALA A 152 23.97 -17.68 3.33
C ALA A 152 24.67 -18.69 4.27
N GLU A 153 24.65 -19.96 3.94
CA GLU A 153 25.36 -21.01 4.70
C GLU A 153 26.87 -20.76 4.73
N ASN A 154 27.49 -20.46 3.59
CA ASN A 154 28.92 -20.15 3.49
C ASN A 154 29.31 -18.92 4.32
N ILE A 155 28.51 -17.84 4.26
CA ILE A 155 28.72 -16.64 5.08
C ILE A 155 28.65 -16.99 6.57
N TYR A 156 27.65 -17.78 6.97
CA TYR A 156 27.48 -18.16 8.38
C TYR A 156 28.60 -19.06 8.88
N ASP A 157 29.09 -19.97 8.05
CA ASP A 157 30.25 -20.82 8.42
C ASP A 157 31.50 -19.97 8.64
N LYS A 158 31.75 -18.96 7.81
CA LYS A 158 32.86 -18.03 7.99
C LYS A 158 32.70 -17.11 9.20
N LEU A 159 31.48 -16.62 9.45
CA LEU A 159 31.21 -15.88 10.69
C LEU A 159 31.47 -16.72 11.93
N LEU A 160 31.09 -18.01 11.90
CA LEU A 160 31.32 -18.93 13.02
C LEU A 160 32.77 -19.32 13.22
N SER A 161 33.58 -19.44 12.14
CA SER A 161 34.99 -19.79 12.21
C SER A 161 35.87 -18.60 12.55
N ASP A 162 35.68 -17.48 11.86
CA ASP A 162 36.68 -16.40 11.81
C ASP A 162 36.30 -15.18 12.69
N VAL A 163 34.99 -14.89 12.83
CA VAL A 163 34.51 -13.76 13.61
C VAL A 163 34.07 -14.15 15.00
N TYR A 164 33.38 -15.28 15.13
CA TYR A 164 32.86 -15.82 16.40
C TYR A 164 33.38 -17.23 16.66
N PRO A 165 34.72 -17.45 16.84
CA PRO A 165 35.30 -18.76 17.05
C PRO A 165 34.77 -19.42 18.32
N GLN A 166 34.78 -20.76 18.34
CA GLN A 166 34.36 -21.54 19.51
C GLN A 166 35.40 -21.40 20.64
N GLY A 167 34.92 -21.30 21.86
CA GLY A 167 35.77 -21.17 23.05
C GLY A 167 35.81 -19.77 23.68
N ASP A 168 35.32 -18.75 23.03
CA ASP A 168 35.16 -17.43 23.63
C ASP A 168 33.74 -17.25 24.19
N SER A 169 33.62 -17.02 25.49
CA SER A 169 32.34 -16.85 26.19
C SER A 169 31.53 -15.65 25.68
N LYS A 170 32.21 -14.62 25.14
CA LYS A 170 31.57 -13.44 24.54
C LYS A 170 30.84 -13.74 23.23
N ASN A 171 31.22 -14.84 22.56
CA ASN A 171 30.66 -15.22 21.26
C ASN A 171 29.48 -16.18 21.37
N THR A 172 29.14 -16.67 22.56
CA THR A 172 28.15 -17.73 22.78
C THR A 172 26.76 -17.35 22.23
N GLU A 173 26.29 -16.13 22.51
CA GLU A 173 25.00 -15.64 22.04
C GLU A 173 24.97 -15.43 20.53
N ALA A 174 26.00 -14.82 19.97
CA ALA A 174 26.12 -14.59 18.52
C ALA A 174 26.14 -15.94 17.76
N ARG A 175 26.91 -16.91 18.26
CA ARG A 175 26.96 -18.27 17.68
C ARG A 175 25.60 -18.95 17.73
N ALA A 176 24.86 -18.84 18.84
CA ALA A 176 23.53 -19.43 18.98
C ALA A 176 22.54 -18.86 17.95
N ILE A 177 22.58 -17.53 17.73
CA ILE A 177 21.74 -16.84 16.73
C ILE A 177 22.06 -17.35 15.31
N ILE A 178 23.35 -17.43 14.95
CA ILE A 178 23.78 -17.88 13.61
C ILE A 178 23.42 -19.34 13.37
N LEU A 179 23.66 -20.22 14.36
CA LEU A 179 23.33 -21.64 14.27
C LEU A 179 21.82 -21.86 14.12
N LYS A 180 21.01 -21.14 14.89
CA LYS A 180 19.54 -21.16 14.76
C LYS A 180 19.08 -20.69 13.37
N SER A 181 19.74 -19.70 12.80
CA SER A 181 19.46 -19.21 11.46
C SER A 181 19.72 -20.27 10.39
N LYS A 182 20.83 -21.01 10.51
CA LYS A 182 21.15 -22.16 9.63
C LYS A 182 20.09 -23.27 9.74
N GLU A 183 19.60 -23.58 10.93
CA GLU A 183 18.55 -24.59 11.13
C GLU A 183 17.23 -24.18 10.45
N CYS A 184 16.83 -22.92 10.55
CA CYS A 184 15.63 -22.40 9.90
C CYS A 184 15.65 -22.55 8.37
N PHE A 185 16.80 -22.58 7.73
CA PHE A 185 16.91 -22.78 6.28
C PHE A 185 16.63 -24.21 5.84
N LYS A 186 16.87 -25.20 6.70
CA LYS A 186 16.56 -26.61 6.41
C LYS A 186 15.07 -26.91 6.34
N GLU A 187 14.24 -26.06 6.94
CA GLU A 187 12.79 -26.21 7.03
C GLU A 187 12.03 -25.42 5.94
N LEU A 188 12.70 -24.65 5.07
CA LEU A 188 12.05 -23.88 4.02
C LEU A 188 11.59 -24.80 2.88
N PRO A 189 10.26 -24.98 2.66
CA PRO A 189 9.78 -25.79 1.55
C PRO A 189 10.09 -25.12 0.22
N PRO A 190 10.40 -25.89 -0.83
CA PRO A 190 10.50 -25.34 -2.18
C PRO A 190 9.15 -24.71 -2.54
N LYS A 191 9.19 -23.50 -3.09
CA LYS A 191 8.01 -22.72 -3.48
C LYS A 191 7.12 -23.55 -4.41
N LYS A 192 6.08 -24.19 -3.87
CA LYS A 192 4.94 -24.67 -4.65
C LYS A 192 4.00 -23.49 -4.86
N GLU A 193 3.77 -23.13 -6.11
CA GLU A 193 2.69 -22.23 -6.49
C GLU A 193 1.38 -22.76 -5.96
N THR A 194 0.80 -22.09 -4.95
CA THR A 194 -0.51 -22.43 -4.40
C THR A 194 -1.60 -21.76 -5.21
N ALA A 195 -2.11 -22.52 -6.18
CA ALA A 195 -3.37 -22.25 -6.86
C ALA A 195 -4.57 -22.89 -6.14
N GLU A 196 -4.56 -22.96 -4.80
CA GLU A 196 -5.65 -23.56 -4.04
C GLU A 196 -5.89 -22.82 -2.74
N LYS A 197 -6.72 -21.77 -2.80
CA LYS A 197 -7.54 -21.26 -1.69
C LYS A 197 -8.55 -20.22 -2.21
N ARG A 198 -9.47 -20.63 -3.10
CA ARG A 198 -10.54 -19.75 -3.61
C ARG A 198 -11.98 -20.20 -3.35
N ASP A 199 -12.25 -21.26 -2.59
CA ASP A 199 -13.60 -21.80 -2.52
C ASP A 199 -14.27 -21.85 -1.14
N ALA A 200 -14.08 -20.87 -0.28
CA ALA A 200 -14.75 -20.88 1.02
C ALA A 200 -15.31 -19.55 1.52
N ARG A 201 -15.91 -18.70 0.65
CA ARG A 201 -16.63 -17.50 1.13
C ARG A 201 -17.80 -17.02 0.27
N ALA A 202 -18.46 -17.89 -0.45
CA ALA A 202 -19.68 -17.55 -1.19
C ALA A 202 -20.93 -18.09 -0.47
N SER A 203 -21.20 -17.64 0.75
CA SER A 203 -22.54 -17.82 1.35
C SER A 203 -22.69 -17.03 2.63
N ALA A 204 -23.12 -15.78 2.55
CA ALA A 204 -23.92 -15.09 3.56
C ALA A 204 -24.24 -13.65 3.12
N SER A 205 -25.23 -13.50 2.26
CA SER A 205 -25.96 -12.23 2.14
C SER A 205 -27.41 -12.54 1.80
N ARG A 206 -28.15 -13.04 2.80
CA ARG A 206 -29.62 -13.07 2.73
C ARG A 206 -30.12 -11.73 3.24
N ALA A 207 -30.71 -10.94 2.34
CA ALA A 207 -31.45 -9.75 2.68
C ALA A 207 -32.56 -10.10 3.69
N PHE A 208 -32.55 -9.40 4.81
CA PHE A 208 -33.58 -9.52 5.85
C PHE A 208 -34.81 -8.76 5.37
N VAL A 209 -35.80 -9.45 4.87
CA VAL A 209 -37.14 -8.90 4.62
C VAL A 209 -37.88 -8.92 5.95
N ALA A 210 -38.13 -7.74 6.51
CA ALA A 210 -38.95 -7.62 7.72
C ALA A 210 -40.35 -8.20 7.45
N PRO A 211 -40.88 -9.07 8.31
CA PRO A 211 -42.24 -9.61 8.14
C PRO A 211 -43.24 -8.45 8.23
N LEU A 212 -44.15 -8.36 7.26
CA LEU A 212 -45.29 -7.44 7.31
C LEU A 212 -46.10 -7.68 8.59
N PRO A 213 -46.57 -6.62 9.28
CA PRO A 213 -47.37 -6.78 10.46
C PRO A 213 -48.66 -7.53 10.11
N GLN A 214 -48.93 -8.61 10.81
CA GLN A 214 -50.12 -9.44 10.59
C GLN A 214 -51.37 -8.65 11.01
N ILE A 215 -52.40 -8.71 10.18
CA ILE A 215 -53.73 -8.24 10.52
C ILE A 215 -54.30 -9.16 11.64
N LYS A 216 -54.42 -8.60 12.86
CA LYS A 216 -54.80 -9.39 14.04
C LYS A 216 -56.23 -9.92 14.01
N ASP A 217 -57.13 -9.25 13.32
CA ASP A 217 -58.56 -9.64 13.18
C ASP A 217 -59.07 -9.18 11.81
N SER A 218 -59.03 -10.09 10.84
CA SER A 218 -59.38 -9.84 9.46
C SER A 218 -60.86 -9.42 9.29
N GLN A 219 -61.78 -10.03 10.03
CA GLN A 219 -63.21 -9.70 9.92
C GLN A 219 -63.52 -8.30 10.47
N LYS A 220 -62.96 -7.96 11.60
CA LYS A 220 -63.13 -6.61 12.18
C LYS A 220 -62.50 -5.57 11.28
N PHE A 221 -61.31 -5.84 10.75
CA PHE A 221 -60.61 -4.96 9.83
C PHE A 221 -61.44 -4.69 8.57
N LEU A 222 -62.01 -5.69 7.92
CA LEU A 222 -62.82 -5.55 6.72
C LEU A 222 -64.16 -4.87 6.98
N LYS A 223 -64.85 -5.13 8.11
CA LYS A 223 -66.05 -4.41 8.51
C LYS A 223 -65.77 -2.93 8.75
N GLU A 224 -64.68 -2.57 9.36
CA GLU A 224 -64.29 -1.20 9.58
C GLU A 224 -63.90 -0.48 8.27
N ALA A 225 -63.22 -1.19 7.36
CA ALA A 225 -62.91 -0.69 6.01
C ALA A 225 -64.20 -0.45 5.19
N GLU A 226 -65.19 -1.37 5.25
CA GLU A 226 -66.49 -1.21 4.60
C GLU A 226 -67.26 -0.02 5.14
N LYS A 227 -67.29 0.15 6.48
CA LYS A 227 -67.89 1.28 7.13
C LYS A 227 -67.25 2.60 6.67
N ASN A 228 -65.92 2.67 6.67
CA ASN A 228 -65.19 3.85 6.21
C ASN A 228 -65.41 4.11 4.71
N ALA A 229 -65.51 3.08 3.88
CA ALA A 229 -65.84 3.22 2.46
C ALA A 229 -67.21 3.84 2.22
N SER A 230 -68.21 3.44 2.99
CA SER A 230 -69.58 3.99 2.91
C SER A 230 -69.64 5.43 3.45
N MET A 231 -68.81 5.79 4.42
CA MET A 231 -68.78 7.15 5.02
C MET A 231 -67.85 8.11 4.25
N ALA A 232 -67.14 7.67 3.24
CA ALA A 232 -66.15 8.50 2.54
C ALA A 232 -66.76 9.72 1.79
N ASN A 233 -68.08 9.77 1.55
CA ASN A 233 -68.76 10.87 0.90
C ASN A 233 -69.06 12.07 1.84
N TYR A 234 -68.92 11.91 3.16
CA TYR A 234 -69.14 13.01 4.10
C TYR A 234 -67.97 13.27 5.04
N ASN A 235 -67.07 12.31 5.16
CA ASN A 235 -66.03 12.37 6.19
C ASN A 235 -64.64 12.13 5.61
N LEU A 236 -63.84 13.21 5.61
CA LEU A 236 -62.43 13.15 5.19
C LEU A 236 -61.62 12.15 6.03
N GLU A 237 -61.95 11.98 7.31
CA GLU A 237 -61.24 11.05 8.21
C GLU A 237 -61.47 9.60 7.81
N ALA A 238 -62.64 9.26 7.23
CA ALA A 238 -62.85 7.93 6.69
C ALA A 238 -61.91 7.58 5.52
N SER A 239 -61.61 8.54 4.65
CA SER A 239 -60.62 8.34 3.57
C SER A 239 -59.19 8.23 4.10
N LYS A 240 -58.84 8.96 5.16
CA LYS A 240 -57.53 8.81 5.85
C LYS A 240 -57.40 7.45 6.51
N ALA A 241 -58.46 6.97 7.18
CA ALA A 241 -58.48 5.66 7.80
C ALA A 241 -58.29 4.53 6.77
N LEU A 242 -58.90 4.67 5.58
CA LEU A 242 -58.65 3.74 4.47
C LEU A 242 -57.24 3.77 3.94
N LEU A 243 -56.63 4.96 3.86
CA LEU A 243 -55.22 5.12 3.48
C LEU A 243 -54.29 4.48 4.52
N GLU A 244 -54.52 4.66 5.79
CA GLU A 244 -53.74 4.03 6.85
C GLU A 244 -53.93 2.49 6.83
N ALA A 245 -55.17 2.01 6.66
CA ALA A 245 -55.46 0.59 6.56
C ALA A 245 -54.79 -0.08 5.35
N SER A 246 -54.65 0.61 4.24
CA SER A 246 -54.02 0.06 3.02
C SER A 246 -52.55 -0.31 3.18
N LYS A 247 -51.86 0.23 4.19
CA LYS A 247 -50.45 -0.14 4.52
C LYS A 247 -50.30 -1.60 4.97
N PHE A 248 -51.38 -2.21 5.42
CA PHE A 248 -51.40 -3.58 5.93
C PHE A 248 -51.96 -4.63 4.93
N VAL A 249 -52.45 -4.19 3.79
CA VAL A 249 -53.07 -5.04 2.76
C VAL A 249 -52.13 -5.17 1.55
N GLY A 250 -51.52 -6.34 1.36
CA GLY A 250 -50.72 -6.66 0.18
C GLY A 250 -51.55 -7.43 -0.87
N LYS A 251 -51.07 -7.47 -2.12
CA LYS A 251 -51.73 -8.22 -3.24
C LYS A 251 -51.99 -9.71 -2.93
N THR A 252 -51.23 -10.29 -2.05
CA THR A 252 -51.30 -11.70 -1.67
C THR A 252 -52.08 -11.93 -0.36
N SER A 253 -52.60 -10.87 0.26
CA SER A 253 -53.33 -11.00 1.50
C SER A 253 -54.76 -11.50 1.23
N ALA A 254 -55.33 -12.26 2.16
CA ALA A 254 -56.71 -12.77 2.06
C ALA A 254 -57.74 -11.62 2.01
N GLU A 255 -57.38 -10.44 2.51
CA GLU A 255 -58.24 -9.26 2.56
C GLU A 255 -58.19 -8.44 1.26
N PHE A 256 -57.26 -8.72 0.34
CA PHE A 256 -57.03 -7.88 -0.84
C PHE A 256 -58.26 -7.61 -1.69
N GLU A 257 -59.01 -8.68 -2.04
CA GLU A 257 -60.19 -8.54 -2.90
C GLU A 257 -61.32 -7.70 -2.24
N ALA A 258 -61.62 -8.01 -0.97
CA ALA A 258 -62.63 -7.28 -0.23
C ALA A 258 -62.24 -5.83 0.00
N PHE A 259 -60.98 -5.57 0.36
CA PHE A 259 -60.51 -4.20 0.57
C PHE A 259 -60.43 -3.42 -0.76
N SER A 260 -60.02 -4.04 -1.86
CA SER A 260 -60.05 -3.45 -3.21
C SER A 260 -61.46 -3.02 -3.59
N LYS A 261 -62.49 -3.87 -3.31
CA LYS A 261 -63.88 -3.51 -3.53
C LYS A 261 -64.30 -2.31 -2.67
N ASN A 262 -63.92 -2.27 -1.41
CA ASN A 262 -64.19 -1.16 -0.51
C ASN A 262 -63.54 0.15 -0.99
N LEU A 263 -62.30 0.11 -1.52
CA LEU A 263 -61.67 1.28 -2.10
C LEU A 263 -62.40 1.80 -3.35
N LYS A 264 -62.93 0.92 -4.22
CA LYS A 264 -63.72 1.32 -5.39
C LYS A 264 -65.05 1.94 -4.96
N VAL A 265 -65.70 1.47 -3.92
CA VAL A 265 -66.90 2.07 -3.30
C VAL A 265 -66.55 3.43 -2.72
N ALA A 266 -65.48 3.55 -1.98
CA ALA A 266 -64.98 4.81 -1.42
C ALA A 266 -64.69 5.84 -2.50
N LEU A 267 -64.03 5.44 -3.59
CA LEU A 267 -63.77 6.29 -4.74
C LEU A 267 -65.06 6.88 -5.34
N SER A 268 -66.04 6.03 -5.58
CA SER A 268 -67.35 6.46 -6.09
C SER A 268 -68.04 7.41 -5.12
N ASN A 269 -67.93 7.18 -3.82
CA ASN A 269 -68.53 8.07 -2.81
C ASN A 269 -67.83 9.39 -2.67
N VAL A 270 -66.50 9.43 -2.70
CA VAL A 270 -65.70 10.67 -2.65
C VAL A 270 -66.02 11.56 -3.84
N LYS A 271 -66.27 11.04 -5.02
CA LYS A 271 -66.68 11.80 -6.21
C LYS A 271 -68.00 12.57 -6.03
N LYS A 272 -68.87 12.12 -5.13
CA LYS A 272 -70.16 12.74 -4.82
C LYS A 272 -70.04 13.90 -3.84
N ILE A 273 -68.90 14.17 -3.24
CA ILE A 273 -68.67 15.29 -2.33
C ILE A 273 -68.78 16.62 -3.10
N SER A 274 -69.75 17.44 -2.74
CA SER A 274 -70.00 18.69 -3.43
C SER A 274 -68.88 19.72 -3.21
N SER A 275 -68.33 19.77 -2.00
CA SER A 275 -67.23 20.69 -1.67
C SER A 275 -65.90 20.26 -2.27
N LYS A 276 -65.38 20.96 -3.26
CA LYS A 276 -64.05 20.70 -3.84
C LYS A 276 -62.93 20.67 -2.77
N LYS A 277 -63.04 21.55 -1.76
CA LYS A 277 -62.05 21.64 -0.66
C LYS A 277 -61.93 20.36 0.18
N LEU A 278 -63.06 19.63 0.34
CA LEU A 278 -63.05 18.33 1.04
C LEU A 278 -62.86 17.16 0.07
N ARG A 279 -63.37 17.26 -1.15
CA ARG A 279 -63.29 16.20 -2.17
C ARG A 279 -61.86 15.91 -2.58
N LEU A 280 -61.03 16.93 -2.86
CA LEU A 280 -59.66 16.73 -3.36
C LEU A 280 -58.77 15.98 -2.37
N PRO A 281 -58.68 16.35 -1.09
CA PRO A 281 -57.87 15.57 -0.12
C PRO A 281 -58.42 14.14 0.06
N ALA A 282 -59.74 13.95 0.08
CA ALA A 282 -60.30 12.61 0.21
C ALA A 282 -60.02 11.73 -1.03
N LEU A 283 -60.14 12.30 -2.23
CA LEU A 283 -59.81 11.67 -3.49
C LEU A 283 -58.33 11.27 -3.53
N LYS A 284 -57.42 12.18 -3.14
CA LYS A 284 -55.99 11.86 -3.01
C LYS A 284 -55.75 10.68 -2.09
N ASN A 285 -56.37 10.65 -0.90
CA ASN A 285 -56.22 9.55 0.04
C ASN A 285 -56.62 8.20 -0.57
N ILE A 286 -57.74 8.16 -1.29
CA ILE A 286 -58.22 6.91 -1.92
C ILE A 286 -57.31 6.45 -3.06
N ILE A 287 -56.86 7.38 -3.91
CA ILE A 287 -55.90 7.12 -4.99
C ILE A 287 -54.60 6.54 -4.42
N LEU A 288 -54.10 7.12 -3.33
CA LEU A 288 -52.90 6.63 -2.67
C LEU A 288 -53.11 5.26 -2.03
N ALA A 289 -54.26 5.02 -1.40
CA ALA A 289 -54.61 3.72 -0.83
C ALA A 289 -54.68 2.64 -1.92
N MET A 290 -55.31 2.96 -3.07
CA MET A 290 -55.35 2.04 -4.22
C MET A 290 -53.91 1.69 -4.70
N SER A 291 -53.05 2.70 -4.82
CA SER A 291 -51.66 2.46 -5.21
C SER A 291 -50.89 1.62 -4.19
N GLN A 292 -51.05 1.85 -2.90
CA GLN A 292 -50.39 1.11 -1.83
C GLN A 292 -50.69 -0.38 -1.88
N ILE A 293 -51.96 -0.79 -2.14
CA ILE A 293 -52.33 -2.20 -2.28
C ILE A 293 -52.01 -2.77 -3.66
N GLY A 294 -51.43 -1.96 -4.56
CA GLY A 294 -51.01 -2.41 -5.90
C GLY A 294 -52.03 -2.23 -7.01
N LEU A 295 -53.15 -1.53 -6.81
CA LEU A 295 -54.10 -1.14 -7.85
C LEU A 295 -53.60 0.09 -8.62
N ASN A 296 -52.33 0.01 -9.08
CA ASN A 296 -51.65 1.17 -9.69
C ASN A 296 -52.26 1.61 -11.02
N ALA A 297 -52.72 0.67 -11.84
CA ALA A 297 -53.40 0.99 -13.10
C ALA A 297 -54.69 1.76 -12.89
N ASP A 298 -55.54 1.28 -11.94
CA ASP A 298 -56.79 1.97 -11.59
C ASP A 298 -56.50 3.36 -10.98
N ALA A 299 -55.50 3.46 -10.12
CA ALA A 299 -55.08 4.71 -9.51
C ALA A 299 -54.59 5.73 -10.57
N LEU A 300 -53.77 5.30 -11.53
CA LEU A 300 -53.26 6.13 -12.63
C LEU A 300 -54.38 6.56 -13.55
N MET A 301 -55.26 5.68 -13.93
CA MET A 301 -56.43 6.01 -14.76
C MET A 301 -57.28 7.11 -14.10
N GLU A 302 -57.51 7.01 -12.78
CA GLU A 302 -58.22 8.03 -12.04
C GLU A 302 -57.51 9.40 -12.04
N VAL A 303 -56.19 9.40 -11.83
CA VAL A 303 -55.35 10.64 -11.86
C VAL A 303 -55.39 11.30 -13.24
N GLU A 304 -55.42 10.55 -14.30
CA GLU A 304 -55.37 11.04 -15.68
C GLU A 304 -56.70 11.49 -16.21
N THR A 305 -57.77 10.76 -15.91
CA THR A 305 -59.10 11.00 -16.48
C THR A 305 -59.95 11.95 -15.66
N ASN A 306 -59.71 12.06 -14.35
CA ASN A 306 -60.48 12.91 -13.48
C ASN A 306 -59.94 14.36 -13.47
N SER A 307 -60.73 15.31 -13.96
CA SER A 307 -60.35 16.74 -13.99
C SER A 307 -60.10 17.32 -12.61
N ASP A 308 -60.73 16.82 -11.56
CA ASP A 308 -60.48 17.24 -10.18
C ASP A 308 -59.05 16.90 -9.72
N CYS A 309 -58.40 15.92 -10.33
CA CYS A 309 -57.00 15.56 -9.98
C CYS A 309 -55.95 16.54 -10.53
N ALA A 310 -56.32 17.52 -11.38
CA ALA A 310 -55.36 18.40 -12.03
C ALA A 310 -54.37 19.07 -11.03
N ASP A 311 -54.94 19.63 -9.92
CA ASP A 311 -54.15 20.35 -8.91
C ASP A 311 -53.23 19.42 -8.05
N MET A 312 -53.54 18.11 -7.95
CA MET A 312 -52.77 17.15 -7.14
C MET A 312 -52.07 16.08 -7.98
N ARG A 313 -52.16 16.18 -9.31
CA ARG A 313 -51.65 15.16 -10.25
C ARG A 313 -50.19 14.84 -10.05
N GLN A 314 -49.38 15.86 -9.86
CA GLN A 314 -47.95 15.71 -9.66
C GLN A 314 -47.63 14.94 -8.37
N ASP A 315 -48.33 15.24 -7.28
CA ASP A 315 -48.19 14.53 -6.00
C ASP A 315 -48.61 13.06 -6.12
N CYS A 316 -49.68 12.80 -6.84
CA CYS A 316 -50.16 11.44 -7.07
C CYS A 316 -49.15 10.64 -7.91
N TYR A 317 -48.60 11.19 -8.98
CA TYR A 317 -47.57 10.53 -9.77
C TYR A 317 -46.35 10.21 -8.91
N ALA A 318 -45.90 11.15 -8.08
CA ALA A 318 -44.79 10.93 -7.16
C ALA A 318 -45.05 9.73 -6.21
N ALA A 319 -46.21 9.71 -5.56
CA ALA A 319 -46.58 8.67 -4.62
C ALA A 319 -46.79 7.29 -5.28
N ILE A 320 -47.48 7.26 -6.45
CA ILE A 320 -47.65 6.02 -7.21
C ILE A 320 -46.31 5.48 -7.68
N SER A 321 -45.40 6.32 -8.16
CA SER A 321 -44.04 5.93 -8.53
C SER A 321 -43.29 5.31 -7.36
N GLN A 322 -43.40 5.91 -6.17
CA GLN A 322 -42.78 5.39 -4.95
C GLN A 322 -43.33 4.01 -4.58
N ASN A 323 -44.67 3.83 -4.63
CA ASN A 323 -45.27 2.55 -4.32
C ASN A 323 -44.90 1.45 -5.35
N LEU A 324 -44.78 1.83 -6.62
CA LEU A 324 -44.28 0.94 -7.67
C LEU A 324 -42.81 0.53 -7.44
N MET A 325 -41.95 1.46 -7.00
CA MET A 325 -40.58 1.12 -6.63
C MET A 325 -40.55 0.15 -5.44
N LEU A 326 -41.27 0.45 -4.38
CA LEU A 326 -41.34 -0.39 -3.18
C LEU A 326 -41.88 -1.80 -3.49
N SER A 327 -42.84 -1.90 -4.40
CA SER A 327 -43.36 -3.19 -4.86
C SER A 327 -42.48 -3.88 -5.90
N GLY A 328 -41.40 -3.26 -6.30
CA GLY A 328 -40.45 -3.82 -7.24
C GLY A 328 -40.80 -3.67 -8.71
N ASN A 329 -41.83 -2.93 -9.06
CA ASN A 329 -42.25 -2.70 -10.43
C ASN A 329 -41.49 -1.48 -11.03
N LEU A 330 -40.17 -1.61 -11.15
CA LEU A 330 -39.29 -0.47 -11.49
C LEU A 330 -39.57 0.12 -12.88
N LYS A 331 -39.97 -0.71 -13.86
CA LYS A 331 -40.30 -0.24 -15.22
C LYS A 331 -41.57 0.62 -15.21
N ASP A 332 -42.59 0.20 -14.48
CA ASP A 332 -43.85 0.96 -14.35
C ASP A 332 -43.59 2.25 -13.55
N ALA A 333 -42.75 2.18 -12.51
CA ALA A 333 -42.33 3.34 -11.74
C ALA A 333 -41.69 4.40 -12.67
N GLU A 334 -40.76 4.01 -13.54
CA GLU A 334 -40.13 4.89 -14.52
C GLU A 334 -41.18 5.53 -15.47
N ALA A 335 -42.11 4.74 -15.98
CA ALA A 335 -43.14 5.23 -16.87
C ALA A 335 -43.99 6.32 -16.22
N VAL A 336 -44.31 6.18 -14.92
CA VAL A 336 -45.06 7.19 -14.16
C VAL A 336 -44.20 8.41 -13.85
N MET A 337 -42.91 8.21 -13.51
CA MET A 337 -41.99 9.32 -13.24
C MET A 337 -41.78 10.24 -14.45
N LYS A 338 -41.84 9.73 -15.66
CA LYS A 338 -41.76 10.53 -16.88
C LYS A 338 -42.87 11.62 -16.94
N LYS A 339 -44.01 11.35 -16.30
CA LYS A 339 -45.15 12.29 -16.22
C LYS A 339 -44.98 13.37 -15.15
N ILE A 340 -43.95 13.27 -14.30
CA ILE A 340 -43.62 14.31 -13.32
C ILE A 340 -42.98 15.49 -14.04
N GLU A 341 -43.60 16.67 -13.95
CA GLU A 341 -43.19 17.88 -14.64
C GLU A 341 -42.13 18.68 -13.86
N ASN A 342 -42.21 18.66 -12.52
CA ASN A 342 -41.23 19.35 -11.69
C ASN A 342 -39.85 18.70 -11.78
N PRO A 343 -38.84 19.38 -12.34
CA PRO A 343 -37.52 18.79 -12.57
C PRO A 343 -36.82 18.33 -11.27
N ARG A 344 -36.98 19.10 -10.19
CA ARG A 344 -36.36 18.78 -8.90
C ARG A 344 -36.96 17.51 -8.30
N THR A 345 -38.29 17.43 -8.29
CA THR A 345 -39.00 16.23 -7.83
C THR A 345 -38.66 15.02 -8.68
N LYS A 346 -38.68 15.19 -10.01
CA LYS A 346 -38.33 14.15 -10.97
C LYS A 346 -36.93 13.59 -10.74
N ASN A 347 -35.94 14.47 -10.56
CA ASN A 347 -34.55 14.06 -10.31
C ASN A 347 -34.39 13.28 -8.99
N ILE A 348 -35.11 13.68 -7.92
CA ILE A 348 -35.11 12.91 -6.65
C ILE A 348 -35.63 11.50 -6.87
N PHE A 349 -36.76 11.34 -7.56
CA PHE A 349 -37.35 10.02 -7.82
C PHE A 349 -36.47 9.18 -8.77
N TYR A 350 -35.88 9.79 -9.78
CA TYR A 350 -34.93 9.09 -10.65
C TYR A 350 -33.68 8.64 -9.88
N ALA A 351 -33.17 9.44 -8.93
CA ALA A 351 -32.08 9.00 -8.08
C ALA A 351 -32.46 7.76 -7.25
N CYS A 352 -33.63 7.76 -6.62
CA CYS A 352 -34.15 6.59 -5.89
C CYS A 352 -34.37 5.38 -6.82
N LEU A 353 -34.84 5.61 -8.05
CA LEU A 353 -35.03 4.55 -9.03
C LEU A 353 -33.68 3.94 -9.47
N ALA A 354 -32.65 4.78 -9.70
CA ALA A 354 -31.30 4.32 -10.00
C ALA A 354 -30.73 3.46 -8.86
N GLU A 355 -30.94 3.87 -7.62
CA GLU A 355 -30.54 3.07 -6.44
C GLU A 355 -31.29 1.74 -6.38
N SER A 356 -32.60 1.72 -6.66
CA SER A 356 -33.39 0.49 -6.67
C SER A 356 -32.95 -0.49 -7.78
N PHE A 357 -32.52 0.01 -8.95
CA PHE A 357 -31.92 -0.82 -9.98
C PHE A 357 -30.53 -1.33 -9.54
N LEU A 358 -29.76 -0.47 -8.87
CA LEU A 358 -28.44 -0.83 -8.36
C LEU A 358 -28.50 -1.95 -7.32
N GLU A 359 -29.44 -1.89 -6.37
CA GLU A 359 -29.70 -2.94 -5.38
C GLU A 359 -30.01 -4.30 -6.02
N ARG A 360 -30.61 -4.29 -7.21
CA ARG A 360 -30.89 -5.47 -8.01
C ARG A 360 -29.75 -5.88 -8.93
N LYS A 361 -28.65 -5.15 -8.91
CA LYS A 361 -27.50 -5.33 -9.81
C LYS A 361 -27.83 -5.15 -11.30
N ASP A 362 -28.91 -4.42 -11.61
CA ASP A 362 -29.22 -3.99 -12.97
C ASP A 362 -28.50 -2.67 -13.27
N PHE A 363 -27.18 -2.82 -13.47
CA PHE A 363 -26.28 -1.68 -13.71
C PHE A 363 -26.63 -0.90 -14.98
N ALA A 364 -27.11 -1.59 -16.01
CA ALA A 364 -27.49 -0.94 -17.28
C ALA A 364 -28.64 0.02 -17.10
N SER A 365 -29.72 -0.40 -16.43
CA SER A 365 -30.85 0.46 -16.12
C SER A 365 -30.48 1.58 -15.17
N ALA A 366 -29.68 1.30 -14.14
CA ALA A 366 -29.20 2.28 -13.19
C ALA A 366 -28.38 3.40 -13.88
N LEU A 367 -27.44 3.06 -14.74
CA LEU A 367 -26.63 4.02 -15.51
C LEU A 367 -27.50 4.86 -16.47
N ARG A 368 -28.45 4.24 -17.16
CA ARG A 368 -29.37 4.95 -18.06
C ARG A 368 -30.18 6.01 -17.29
N ILE A 369 -30.70 5.64 -16.14
CA ILE A 369 -31.45 6.59 -15.27
C ILE A 369 -30.54 7.68 -14.72
N SER A 370 -29.32 7.35 -14.32
CA SER A 370 -28.33 8.32 -13.85
C SER A 370 -28.01 9.39 -14.92
N ASN A 371 -27.91 9.00 -16.17
CA ASN A 371 -27.70 9.91 -17.31
C ASN A 371 -28.88 10.85 -17.53
N GLU A 372 -30.10 10.41 -17.30
CA GLU A 372 -31.31 11.27 -17.38
C GLU A 372 -31.26 12.44 -16.40
N ILE A 373 -30.74 12.22 -15.22
CA ILE A 373 -30.63 13.27 -14.18
C ILE A 373 -29.30 14.01 -14.24
N LYS A 374 -28.39 13.64 -15.12
CA LYS A 374 -27.04 14.22 -15.27
C LYS A 374 -26.26 14.27 -13.95
N SER A 375 -26.40 13.24 -13.12
CA SER A 375 -25.73 13.15 -11.83
C SER A 375 -24.43 12.36 -11.93
N GLY A 376 -23.30 13.06 -12.10
CA GLY A 376 -21.99 12.43 -12.13
C GLY A 376 -21.63 11.69 -10.84
N ALA A 377 -22.15 12.11 -9.70
CA ALA A 377 -21.97 11.41 -8.43
C ALA A 377 -22.69 10.04 -8.41
N MET A 378 -23.94 10.00 -8.89
CA MET A 378 -24.71 8.77 -9.00
C MET A 378 -24.06 7.81 -10.01
N GLU A 379 -23.65 8.31 -11.16
CA GLU A 379 -22.92 7.54 -12.16
C GLU A 379 -21.65 6.91 -11.57
N SER A 380 -20.86 7.71 -10.86
CA SER A 380 -19.63 7.23 -10.19
C SER A 380 -19.91 6.13 -9.16
N LYS A 381 -20.99 6.28 -8.37
CA LYS A 381 -21.42 5.25 -7.40
C LYS A 381 -21.83 3.95 -8.11
N ILE A 382 -22.61 4.04 -9.18
CA ILE A 382 -23.06 2.87 -9.95
C ILE A 382 -21.86 2.14 -10.58
N LEU A 383 -20.96 2.88 -11.20
CA LEU A 383 -19.74 2.31 -11.78
C LEU A 383 -18.86 1.65 -10.71
N LEU A 384 -18.75 2.24 -9.53
CA LEU A 384 -18.01 1.65 -8.41
C LEU A 384 -18.62 0.32 -7.95
N GLU A 385 -19.94 0.26 -7.74
CA GLU A 385 -20.65 -0.98 -7.36
C GLU A 385 -20.54 -2.04 -8.45
N GLN A 386 -20.57 -1.65 -9.73
CA GLN A 386 -20.33 -2.56 -10.86
C GLN A 386 -18.92 -3.13 -10.83
N ALA A 387 -17.91 -2.28 -10.59
CA ALA A 387 -16.52 -2.71 -10.48
C ALA A 387 -16.33 -3.67 -9.29
N VAL A 388 -16.94 -3.38 -8.14
CA VAL A 388 -16.94 -4.26 -6.95
C VAL A 388 -17.57 -5.62 -7.28
N GLY A 389 -18.71 -5.62 -7.97
CA GLY A 389 -19.40 -6.87 -8.36
C GLY A 389 -18.64 -7.73 -9.36
N LEU A 390 -17.76 -7.14 -10.16
CA LEU A 390 -16.92 -7.84 -11.15
C LEU A 390 -15.55 -8.24 -10.62
N TRP A 391 -15.14 -7.77 -9.44
CA TRP A 391 -13.75 -7.87 -8.98
C TRP A 391 -13.20 -9.29 -8.97
N ASP A 392 -13.98 -10.25 -8.46
CA ASP A 392 -13.57 -11.65 -8.37
C ASP A 392 -13.73 -12.41 -9.70
N ALA A 393 -14.68 -11.97 -10.55
CA ALA A 393 -14.99 -12.66 -11.80
C ALA A 393 -14.13 -12.18 -12.97
N ASP A 394 -13.87 -10.86 -13.07
CA ASP A 394 -13.10 -10.23 -14.14
C ASP A 394 -12.45 -8.93 -13.64
N ASN A 395 -11.30 -9.08 -12.99
CA ASN A 395 -10.54 -7.97 -12.43
C ASN A 395 -10.12 -6.95 -13.52
N GLY A 396 -9.82 -7.40 -14.74
CA GLY A 396 -9.46 -6.53 -15.85
C GLY A 396 -10.59 -5.56 -16.20
N LYS A 397 -11.82 -6.06 -16.37
CA LYS A 397 -13.00 -5.21 -16.59
C LYS A 397 -13.32 -4.32 -15.40
N ALA A 398 -13.14 -4.81 -14.17
CA ALA A 398 -13.32 -4.00 -12.97
C ALA A 398 -12.39 -2.77 -12.99
N LEU A 399 -11.11 -2.95 -13.33
CA LEU A 399 -10.13 -1.86 -13.47
C LEU A 399 -10.50 -0.88 -14.61
N GLU A 400 -10.98 -1.39 -15.75
CA GLU A 400 -11.46 -0.54 -16.86
C GLU A 400 -12.65 0.33 -16.44
N ILE A 401 -13.55 -0.20 -15.62
CA ILE A 401 -14.69 0.55 -15.10
C ILE A 401 -14.22 1.58 -14.07
N LEU A 402 -13.32 1.20 -13.15
CA LEU A 402 -12.74 2.13 -12.18
C LEU A 402 -12.02 3.31 -12.85
N ALA A 403 -11.38 3.08 -13.99
CA ALA A 403 -10.70 4.13 -14.74
C ALA A 403 -11.66 5.18 -15.32
N LYS A 404 -12.94 4.85 -15.50
CA LYS A 404 -13.98 5.77 -16.02
C LYS A 404 -14.61 6.62 -14.91
N ILE A 405 -14.44 6.25 -13.65
CA ILE A 405 -15.08 6.92 -12.52
C ILE A 405 -14.47 8.31 -12.32
N ASN A 406 -15.35 9.31 -12.12
CA ASN A 406 -14.95 10.57 -11.52
C ASN A 406 -14.89 10.38 -9.98
N PRO A 407 -13.72 10.43 -9.36
CA PRO A 407 -13.60 10.17 -7.92
C PRO A 407 -14.20 11.27 -7.03
N GLN A 408 -14.51 12.44 -7.60
CA GLN A 408 -15.12 13.53 -6.83
C GLN A 408 -16.54 13.18 -6.40
N GLY A 409 -16.83 13.35 -5.11
CA GLY A 409 -18.18 13.14 -4.57
C GLY A 409 -18.50 11.70 -4.16
N LEU A 410 -17.57 10.76 -4.28
CA LEU A 410 -17.73 9.43 -3.69
C LEU A 410 -17.56 9.46 -2.17
N ALA A 411 -18.41 8.71 -1.47
CA ALA A 411 -18.28 8.56 -0.03
C ALA A 411 -17.17 7.55 0.31
N VAL A 412 -16.48 7.77 1.43
CA VAL A 412 -15.44 6.85 1.93
C VAL A 412 -16.00 5.45 2.13
N ALA A 413 -17.24 5.33 2.63
CA ALA A 413 -17.92 4.05 2.83
C ALA A 413 -18.11 3.24 1.53
N ASP A 414 -18.29 3.92 0.40
CA ASP A 414 -18.40 3.23 -0.89
C ASP A 414 -17.03 2.66 -1.32
N LEU A 415 -15.93 3.39 -1.04
CA LEU A 415 -14.57 2.93 -1.31
C LEU A 415 -14.17 1.76 -0.40
N ASP A 416 -14.72 1.67 0.82
CA ASP A 416 -14.50 0.53 1.72
C ASP A 416 -15.04 -0.77 1.11
N LYS A 417 -16.12 -0.74 0.34
CA LYS A 417 -16.63 -1.91 -0.38
C LYS A 417 -15.62 -2.42 -1.42
N LEU A 418 -15.04 -1.52 -2.20
CA LEU A 418 -13.99 -1.87 -3.17
C LEU A 418 -12.75 -2.43 -2.47
N ARG A 419 -12.32 -1.80 -1.38
CA ARG A 419 -11.21 -2.26 -0.59
C ARG A 419 -11.38 -3.70 -0.12
N ASN A 420 -12.59 -4.02 0.40
CA ASN A 420 -12.92 -5.35 0.86
C ASN A 420 -12.94 -6.36 -0.30
N ALA A 421 -13.54 -6.00 -1.45
CA ALA A 421 -13.56 -6.84 -2.65
C ALA A 421 -12.14 -7.07 -3.20
N ALA A 422 -11.30 -6.05 -3.21
CA ALA A 422 -9.93 -6.14 -3.68
C ALA A 422 -8.95 -6.77 -2.67
N ASN A 423 -9.43 -7.17 -1.48
CA ASN A 423 -8.61 -7.72 -0.38
C ASN A 423 -7.39 -6.85 -0.05
N ILE A 424 -7.53 -5.51 -0.09
CA ILE A 424 -6.44 -4.59 0.21
C ILE A 424 -6.13 -4.67 1.71
N PRO A 425 -4.88 -4.99 2.09
CA PRO A 425 -4.51 -5.12 3.50
C PRO A 425 -4.71 -3.82 4.27
N GLN A 426 -5.12 -3.93 5.53
CA GLN A 426 -5.13 -2.78 6.41
C GLN A 426 -3.69 -2.43 6.83
N ASN A 427 -3.26 -1.23 6.51
CA ASN A 427 -2.00 -0.65 6.96
C ASN A 427 -2.25 0.50 7.97
N GLY A 428 -1.19 1.08 8.49
CA GLY A 428 -1.32 2.16 9.48
C GLY A 428 -2.06 3.41 8.99
N ALA A 429 -2.10 3.66 7.67
CA ALA A 429 -2.81 4.77 7.04
C ALA A 429 -4.30 4.46 6.77
N SER A 430 -4.73 3.22 6.96
CA SER A 430 -6.05 2.72 6.54
C SER A 430 -7.25 3.40 7.18
N ASN A 431 -7.07 4.13 8.27
CA ASN A 431 -8.14 4.86 8.94
C ASN A 431 -8.35 6.28 8.35
N LEU A 432 -7.47 6.72 7.45
CA LEU A 432 -7.55 8.04 6.86
C LEU A 432 -8.42 8.03 5.59
N PRO A 433 -9.36 8.98 5.43
CA PRO A 433 -10.13 9.11 4.19
C PRO A 433 -9.26 9.19 2.93
N ALA A 434 -8.15 9.92 3.01
CA ALA A 434 -7.17 10.06 1.93
C ALA A 434 -6.61 8.72 1.44
N ALA A 435 -6.38 7.77 2.36
CA ALA A 435 -5.80 6.47 2.04
C ALA A 435 -6.67 5.67 1.06
N ARG A 436 -8.00 5.80 1.13
CA ARG A 436 -8.92 5.11 0.22
C ARG A 436 -8.70 5.49 -1.23
N TYR A 437 -8.50 6.78 -1.47
CA TYR A 437 -8.25 7.29 -2.83
C TYR A 437 -6.86 6.87 -3.33
N VAL A 438 -5.86 6.85 -2.45
CA VAL A 438 -4.49 6.39 -2.77
C VAL A 438 -4.48 4.88 -3.06
N GLU A 439 -5.25 4.08 -2.33
CA GLU A 439 -5.43 2.64 -2.57
C GLU A 439 -6.02 2.38 -3.97
N VAL A 440 -7.06 3.10 -4.37
CA VAL A 440 -7.63 2.99 -5.73
C VAL A 440 -6.63 3.44 -6.79
N ALA A 441 -5.91 4.55 -6.54
CA ALA A 441 -4.85 4.99 -7.43
C ALA A 441 -3.77 3.92 -7.63
N ARG A 442 -3.42 3.18 -6.58
CA ARG A 442 -2.46 2.05 -6.64
C ARG A 442 -2.97 0.92 -7.50
N LEU A 443 -4.25 0.55 -7.40
CA LEU A 443 -4.85 -0.48 -8.25
C LEU A 443 -4.77 -0.11 -9.73
N LEU A 444 -4.97 1.17 -10.05
CA LEU A 444 -4.97 1.69 -11.41
C LEU A 444 -3.57 2.01 -11.96
N ALA A 445 -2.56 2.21 -11.11
CA ALA A 445 -1.25 2.75 -11.49
C ALA A 445 -0.55 1.96 -12.62
N LYS A 446 -0.76 0.63 -12.67
CA LYS A 446 -0.16 -0.25 -13.68
C LYS A 446 -0.98 -0.32 -14.99
N SER A 447 -2.30 -0.14 -14.91
CA SER A 447 -3.21 -0.31 -16.05
C SER A 447 -3.62 1.01 -16.69
N ASN A 448 -3.80 2.07 -15.91
CA ASN A 448 -4.24 3.38 -16.38
C ASN A 448 -3.67 4.51 -15.54
N LYS A 449 -2.52 5.05 -15.96
CA LYS A 449 -1.79 6.10 -15.23
C LYS A 449 -2.57 7.40 -15.08
N ASP A 450 -3.33 7.81 -16.09
CA ASP A 450 -4.11 9.05 -16.07
C ASP A 450 -5.27 8.96 -15.07
N ALA A 451 -5.96 7.82 -15.05
CA ALA A 451 -6.98 7.57 -14.04
C ALA A 451 -6.36 7.52 -12.64
N ALA A 452 -5.24 6.81 -12.47
CA ALA A 452 -4.53 6.75 -11.20
C ALA A 452 -4.15 8.14 -10.68
N LEU A 453 -3.68 9.04 -11.55
CA LEU A 453 -3.36 10.44 -11.18
C LEU A 453 -4.58 11.21 -10.69
N LYS A 454 -5.75 11.03 -11.31
CA LYS A 454 -7.00 11.68 -10.84
C LYS A 454 -7.36 11.24 -9.42
N TRP A 455 -7.31 9.94 -9.17
CA TRP A 455 -7.58 9.39 -7.83
C TRP A 455 -6.53 9.84 -6.81
N LEU A 456 -5.26 9.78 -7.19
CA LEU A 456 -4.14 10.22 -6.34
C LEU A 456 -4.25 11.69 -5.99
N GLY A 457 -4.65 12.55 -6.94
CA GLY A 457 -4.84 13.99 -6.71
C GLY A 457 -5.82 14.30 -5.59
N ILE A 458 -6.92 13.55 -5.49
CA ILE A 458 -7.86 13.68 -4.36
C ILE A 458 -7.24 13.19 -3.06
N GLY A 459 -6.55 12.03 -3.08
CA GLY A 459 -5.84 11.53 -1.92
C GLY A 459 -4.81 12.54 -1.39
N VAL A 460 -4.03 13.16 -2.26
CA VAL A 460 -3.06 14.23 -1.92
C VAL A 460 -3.77 15.44 -1.31
N ALA A 461 -4.86 15.92 -1.92
CA ALA A 461 -5.62 17.06 -1.41
C ALA A 461 -6.18 16.80 -0.01
N LEU A 462 -6.74 15.61 0.23
CA LEU A 462 -7.27 15.22 1.54
C LEU A 462 -6.15 15.00 2.57
N SER A 463 -4.96 14.56 2.15
CA SER A 463 -3.81 14.36 3.04
C SER A 463 -3.14 15.66 3.48
N ALA A 464 -3.41 16.80 2.84
CA ALA A 464 -2.81 18.09 3.17
C ALA A 464 -3.05 18.53 4.64
N ASN A 465 -4.13 18.03 5.25
CA ASN A 465 -4.46 18.29 6.65
C ASN A 465 -3.94 17.22 7.63
N ALA A 466 -3.29 16.16 7.14
CA ALA A 466 -2.71 15.13 7.98
C ALA A 466 -1.51 15.68 8.77
N LYS A 467 -1.39 15.29 10.05
CA LYS A 467 -0.34 15.76 10.96
C LYS A 467 0.38 14.58 11.61
N GLY A 468 1.61 14.82 12.04
CA GLY A 468 2.37 13.85 12.79
C GLY A 468 2.56 12.52 12.05
N LYS A 469 2.24 11.40 12.70
CA LYS A 469 2.39 10.06 12.15
C LYS A 469 1.57 9.82 10.88
N ASP A 470 0.38 10.38 10.80
CA ASP A 470 -0.49 10.24 9.64
C ASP A 470 0.09 10.90 8.38
N SER A 471 0.76 12.05 8.55
CA SER A 471 1.46 12.73 7.46
C SER A 471 2.61 11.88 6.90
N VAL A 472 3.37 11.20 7.79
CA VAL A 472 4.46 10.28 7.39
C VAL A 472 3.91 9.12 6.58
N LEU A 473 2.88 8.44 7.11
CA LEU A 473 2.25 7.30 6.47
C LEU A 473 1.70 7.67 5.09
N MET A 474 0.98 8.79 4.99
CA MET A 474 0.42 9.23 3.72
C MET A 474 1.50 9.63 2.71
N ALA A 475 2.59 10.26 3.14
CA ALA A 475 3.69 10.61 2.26
C ALA A 475 4.35 9.36 1.64
N GLY A 476 4.57 8.30 2.42
CA GLY A 476 5.07 7.01 1.96
C GLY A 476 4.13 6.34 0.95
N GLU A 477 2.83 6.29 1.27
CA GLU A 477 1.80 5.72 0.40
C GLU A 477 1.70 6.44 -0.96
N ILE A 478 1.69 7.77 -0.94
CA ILE A 478 1.64 8.61 -2.16
C ILE A 478 2.89 8.40 -3.00
N CYS A 479 4.09 8.43 -2.40
CA CYS A 479 5.33 8.12 -3.11
C CYS A 479 5.29 6.74 -3.74
N GLY A 480 4.83 5.73 -3.00
CA GLY A 480 4.72 4.36 -3.47
C GLY A 480 3.81 4.21 -4.70
N VAL A 481 2.75 5.00 -4.80
CA VAL A 481 1.90 5.02 -6.00
C VAL A 481 2.57 5.80 -7.14
N LEU A 482 3.16 6.95 -6.84
CA LEU A 482 3.85 7.78 -7.84
C LEU A 482 4.99 7.03 -8.55
N ILE A 483 5.71 6.13 -7.86
CA ILE A 483 6.76 5.30 -8.46
C ILE A 483 6.22 4.54 -9.70
N PHE A 484 5.03 3.94 -9.61
CA PHE A 484 4.44 3.19 -10.72
C PHE A 484 3.88 4.08 -11.83
N ILE A 485 3.49 5.32 -11.52
CA ILE A 485 2.94 6.28 -12.48
C ILE A 485 4.06 7.04 -13.19
N ASN A 486 4.88 7.74 -12.42
CA ASN A 486 6.01 8.53 -12.87
C ASN A 486 7.11 8.55 -11.78
N PRO A 487 8.16 7.73 -11.91
CA PRO A 487 9.22 7.64 -10.91
C PRO A 487 9.93 8.97 -10.62
N LYS A 488 10.07 9.86 -11.62
CA LYS A 488 10.69 11.19 -11.43
C LYS A 488 9.86 12.07 -10.50
N ASP A 489 8.53 12.06 -10.69
CA ASP A 489 7.63 12.81 -9.81
C ASP A 489 7.64 12.24 -8.38
N ALA A 490 7.80 10.91 -8.25
CA ALA A 490 7.97 10.27 -6.95
C ALA A 490 9.22 10.77 -6.22
N VAL A 491 10.36 10.88 -6.91
CA VAL A 491 11.60 11.45 -6.35
C VAL A 491 11.39 12.90 -5.93
N LEU A 492 10.80 13.73 -6.79
CA LEU A 492 10.52 15.14 -6.47
C LEU A 492 9.59 15.30 -5.27
N TYR A 493 8.56 14.45 -5.18
CA TYR A 493 7.64 14.46 -4.04
C TYR A 493 8.35 14.01 -2.76
N ALA A 494 9.14 12.93 -2.81
CA ALA A 494 9.93 12.47 -1.67
C ALA A 494 10.95 13.49 -1.20
N GLN A 495 11.61 14.23 -2.10
CA GLN A 495 12.50 15.33 -1.75
C GLN A 495 11.79 16.42 -0.95
N LYS A 496 10.56 16.80 -1.35
CA LYS A 496 9.73 17.75 -0.60
C LYS A 496 9.35 17.21 0.78
N MET A 497 9.08 15.91 0.87
CA MET A 497 8.70 15.22 2.11
C MET A 497 9.87 14.64 2.89
N ARG A 498 11.13 14.95 2.51
CA ARG A 498 12.35 14.42 3.13
C ARG A 498 12.41 14.64 4.64
N GLY A 499 11.83 15.75 5.14
CA GLY A 499 11.79 16.04 6.58
C GLY A 499 11.00 15.03 7.39
N ILE A 500 9.98 14.42 6.81
CA ILE A 500 9.03 13.53 7.49
C ILE A 500 9.21 12.05 7.16
N LEU A 501 9.65 11.69 5.96
CA LEU A 501 9.89 10.30 5.58
C LEU A 501 11.04 9.69 6.40
N ALA A 502 10.83 8.49 6.95
CA ALA A 502 11.86 7.77 7.69
C ALA A 502 12.85 7.07 6.75
N PHE A 503 13.97 6.61 7.33
CA PHE A 503 15.01 5.88 6.60
C PHE A 503 14.45 4.65 5.86
N ASP A 504 13.68 3.82 6.56
CA ASP A 504 13.12 2.59 5.99
C ASP A 504 12.08 2.88 4.91
N ASP A 505 11.27 3.93 5.05
CA ASP A 505 10.31 4.32 4.02
C ASP A 505 11.03 4.65 2.71
N ILE A 506 12.09 5.48 2.77
CA ILE A 506 12.85 5.89 1.59
C ILE A 506 13.60 4.70 0.97
N LYS A 507 14.17 3.82 1.80
CA LYS A 507 14.82 2.59 1.34
C LYS A 507 13.83 1.67 0.60
N ASN A 508 12.62 1.50 1.12
CA ASN A 508 11.58 0.69 0.48
C ASN A 508 11.12 1.32 -0.85
N LEU A 509 11.05 2.64 -0.95
CA LEU A 509 10.77 3.34 -2.21
C LEU A 509 11.88 3.08 -3.26
N ALA A 510 13.15 3.02 -2.84
CA ALA A 510 14.25 2.65 -3.73
C ALA A 510 14.07 1.24 -4.31
N PHE A 511 13.66 0.26 -3.50
CA PHE A 511 13.35 -1.10 -3.98
C PHE A 511 12.18 -1.11 -4.96
N SER A 512 11.09 -0.43 -4.65
CA SER A 512 9.93 -0.35 -5.55
C SER A 512 10.29 0.29 -6.89
N ALA A 513 11.16 1.32 -6.90
CA ALA A 513 11.66 1.93 -8.12
C ALA A 513 12.53 0.94 -8.92
N MET A 514 13.35 0.12 -8.24
CA MET A 514 14.17 -0.90 -8.88
C MET A 514 13.33 -2.01 -9.52
N GLU A 515 12.27 -2.48 -8.83
CA GLU A 515 11.36 -3.51 -9.33
C GLU A 515 10.70 -3.15 -10.67
N ILE A 516 10.43 -1.87 -10.90
CA ILE A 516 9.88 -1.38 -12.17
C ILE A 516 10.94 -0.97 -13.18
N GLY A 517 12.22 -1.18 -12.88
CA GLY A 517 13.34 -0.84 -13.76
C GLY A 517 13.77 0.64 -13.75
N ALA A 518 13.26 1.46 -12.85
CA ALA A 518 13.62 2.88 -12.69
C ALA A 518 14.92 3.04 -11.88
N LYS A 519 16.04 2.63 -12.49
CA LYS A 519 17.35 2.51 -11.82
C LYS A 519 17.92 3.85 -11.35
N GLU A 520 17.74 4.90 -12.13
CA GLU A 520 18.25 6.25 -11.79
C GLU A 520 17.50 6.80 -10.58
N GLU A 521 16.17 6.69 -10.59
CA GLU A 521 15.32 7.15 -9.51
C GLU A 521 15.53 6.31 -8.25
N SER A 522 15.74 4.99 -8.39
CA SER A 522 16.12 4.12 -7.27
C SER A 522 17.41 4.60 -6.61
N LEU A 523 18.43 4.97 -7.40
CA LEU A 523 19.67 5.52 -6.87
C LEU A 523 19.46 6.85 -6.12
N GLU A 524 18.59 7.72 -6.62
CA GLU A 524 18.23 8.97 -5.92
C GLU A 524 17.54 8.69 -4.57
N PHE A 525 16.66 7.69 -4.49
CA PHE A 525 16.11 7.27 -3.21
C PHE A 525 17.18 6.72 -2.27
N PHE A 526 18.12 5.90 -2.75
CA PHE A 526 19.24 5.42 -1.93
C PHE A 526 20.11 6.56 -1.41
N LYS A 527 20.41 7.57 -2.22
CA LYS A 527 21.13 8.78 -1.79
C LYS A 527 20.36 9.56 -0.72
N MET A 528 19.04 9.68 -0.87
CA MET A 528 18.20 10.27 0.18
C MET A 528 18.23 9.47 1.47
N ALA A 529 18.14 8.14 1.40
CA ALA A 529 18.22 7.26 2.56
C ALA A 529 19.58 7.36 3.25
N SER A 530 20.69 7.42 2.49
CA SER A 530 22.05 7.60 3.04
C SER A 530 22.15 8.84 3.92
N SER A 531 21.51 9.94 3.53
CA SER A 531 21.50 11.17 4.36
C SER A 531 20.74 11.05 5.69
N LYS A 532 20.01 9.95 5.91
CA LYS A 532 19.24 9.66 7.14
C LYS A 532 19.85 8.53 7.98
N VAL A 533 20.99 8.03 7.58
CA VAL A 533 21.72 7.02 8.36
C VAL A 533 22.16 7.62 9.68
N LEU A 534 21.67 7.09 10.78
CA LEU A 534 21.99 7.53 12.14
C LEU A 534 22.86 6.53 12.89
N LYS A 535 22.79 5.25 12.54
CA LYS A 535 23.47 4.14 13.23
C LYS A 535 24.23 3.28 12.22
N PRO A 536 25.32 2.61 12.65
CA PRO A 536 26.07 1.69 11.77
C PRO A 536 25.19 0.64 11.10
N LYS A 537 24.18 0.08 11.81
CA LYS A 537 23.25 -0.90 11.26
C LYS A 537 22.44 -0.36 10.08
N ASP A 538 22.11 0.94 10.07
CA ASP A 538 21.37 1.55 8.96
C ASP A 538 22.27 1.61 7.72
N ALA A 539 23.57 1.90 7.88
CA ALA A 539 24.55 1.87 6.80
C ALA A 539 24.75 0.45 6.24
N VAL A 540 24.82 -0.56 7.11
CA VAL A 540 24.88 -1.98 6.71
C VAL A 540 23.64 -2.35 5.91
N SER A 541 22.45 -1.99 6.41
CA SER A 541 21.17 -2.25 5.75
C SER A 541 21.10 -1.58 4.37
N LEU A 542 21.59 -0.34 4.26
CA LEU A 542 21.59 0.40 3.01
C LEU A 542 22.59 -0.18 2.00
N ALA A 543 23.81 -0.51 2.44
CA ALA A 543 24.81 -1.17 1.60
C ALA A 543 24.30 -2.50 1.05
N TYR A 544 23.72 -3.34 1.91
CA TYR A 544 23.13 -4.60 1.51
C TYR A 544 22.00 -4.39 0.49
N ALA A 545 21.11 -3.45 0.75
CA ALA A 545 20.02 -3.12 -0.15
C ALA A 545 20.50 -2.69 -1.54
N MET A 546 21.50 -1.81 -1.61
CA MET A 546 22.06 -1.33 -2.88
C MET A 546 22.79 -2.44 -3.65
N GLN A 547 23.57 -3.28 -2.95
CA GLN A 547 24.32 -4.38 -3.56
C GLN A 547 23.37 -5.48 -4.08
N THR A 548 22.35 -5.86 -3.32
CA THR A 548 21.35 -6.86 -3.76
C THR A 548 20.44 -6.32 -4.88
N SER A 549 20.34 -5.01 -5.03
CA SER A 549 19.65 -4.34 -6.15
C SER A 549 20.53 -4.17 -7.40
N ASN A 550 21.71 -4.81 -7.46
CA ASN A 550 22.65 -4.71 -8.58
C ASN A 550 23.06 -3.25 -8.92
N ILE A 551 23.15 -2.38 -7.94
CA ILE A 551 23.74 -1.07 -8.09
C ILE A 551 25.25 -1.26 -8.25
N SER A 552 25.86 -0.55 -9.20
CA SER A 552 27.29 -0.68 -9.46
C SER A 552 28.10 -0.32 -8.20
N ARG A 553 29.18 -1.06 -7.97
CA ARG A 553 30.05 -0.92 -6.80
C ARG A 553 30.50 0.54 -6.58
N ASP A 554 30.87 1.25 -7.65
CA ASP A 554 31.31 2.64 -7.57
C ASP A 554 30.21 3.56 -7.03
N LYS A 555 28.97 3.36 -7.47
CA LYS A 555 27.81 4.13 -6.98
C LYS A 555 27.46 3.79 -5.53
N VAL A 556 27.63 2.54 -5.11
CA VAL A 556 27.47 2.14 -3.70
C VAL A 556 28.49 2.86 -2.84
N ILE A 557 29.77 2.84 -3.23
CA ILE A 557 30.87 3.52 -2.55
C ILE A 557 30.62 5.04 -2.49
N GLU A 558 30.27 5.66 -3.62
CA GLU A 558 29.96 7.08 -3.69
C GLU A 558 28.83 7.48 -2.72
N THR A 559 27.76 6.70 -2.71
CA THR A 559 26.57 6.96 -1.88
C THR A 559 26.88 6.78 -0.39
N LEU A 560 27.68 5.79 -0.03
CA LEU A 560 27.98 5.41 1.35
C LEU A 560 29.31 5.97 1.86
N LYS A 561 30.03 6.77 1.06
CA LYS A 561 31.33 7.34 1.43
C LYS A 561 31.39 7.92 2.85
N PRO A 562 30.36 8.63 3.36
CA PRO A 562 30.40 9.15 4.73
C PRO A 562 30.32 8.06 5.82
N HIS A 563 29.88 6.86 5.46
CA HIS A 563 29.57 5.73 6.38
C HIS A 563 30.53 4.56 6.24
N LEU A 564 31.46 4.64 5.28
CA LEU A 564 32.47 3.60 5.12
C LEU A 564 33.39 3.55 6.34
N PRO A 565 33.88 2.37 6.73
CA PRO A 565 34.86 2.23 7.78
C PRO A 565 36.11 3.09 7.44
N LYS A 566 36.58 3.85 8.41
CA LYS A 566 37.79 4.66 8.29
C LYS A 566 38.90 4.02 9.11
N PHE A 567 40.08 4.13 8.59
CA PHE A 567 41.30 3.72 9.29
C PHE A 567 41.70 4.86 10.23
N ASN A 568 41.53 4.70 11.55
CA ASN A 568 42.02 5.61 12.57
C ASN A 568 43.25 5.04 13.25
#